data_7814a8e2ddc3cc41b866483ad33e2283
#
_entry.id   7814a8e2ddc3cc41b866483ad33e2283
#
_cell.length_a   1.000
_cell.length_b   1.000
_cell.length_c   1.000
_cell.angle_alpha   90.00
_cell.angle_beta   90.00
_cell.angle_gamma   90.00
#
_symmetry.space_group_name_H-M   'P 1'
#
loop_
_entity.id
_entity.type
_entity.pdbx_description
1 polymer ?
#
loop_
_entity_poly.entity_id
_entity_poly.type
_entity_poly.pdbx_seq_one_letter_code
_entity_poly.pdbx_strand_id
1 'polypeptide(L)'
;MSLVVKDSSTSSFIPVPPGMHLARCYRIIELGTQKSEYMGNVKHVKKVMIQFEVHSEDSEGNPLTTADGKPMTMSKNYSAFLVEKAALRKDLEAWRGRPFTESEKNGFELKNILGQWAMITVGQSENNGKTYTNILNINPVPANIKKAGLPDGYNELKIFEIDEADMELFESFSDGLKDKIRLSPEWEKIHGKASYDNGFTEVAVGGASFDDMESDLPF
;
A
#
# COMPACT_ATOMS: atom_id res chain seq x y z
N MET A 1 40.71 27.64 2.86
CA MET A 1 39.39 27.09 2.46
C MET A 1 38.96 26.15 3.58
N SER A 2 37.81 26.43 4.22
CA SER A 2 37.31 25.61 5.31
C SER A 2 36.39 24.52 4.72
N LEU A 3 36.66 23.24 5.03
CA LEU A 3 35.82 22.10 4.67
C LEU A 3 34.62 22.11 5.62
N VAL A 4 33.48 22.60 5.18
CA VAL A 4 32.22 22.56 5.94
C VAL A 4 31.48 21.30 5.54
N VAL A 5 31.41 20.33 6.45
CA VAL A 5 30.54 19.16 6.31
C VAL A 5 29.18 19.56 6.86
N LYS A 6 28.16 19.59 5.99
CA LYS A 6 26.76 19.78 6.39
C LYS A 6 26.15 18.41 6.59
N ASP A 7 25.46 18.24 7.71
CA ASP A 7 24.53 17.12 7.89
C ASP A 7 23.46 17.22 6.79
N SER A 8 23.40 16.22 5.91
CA SER A 8 22.30 16.12 4.95
C SER A 8 21.07 15.74 5.75
N SER A 9 20.29 16.74 6.15
CA SER A 9 19.00 16.51 6.76
C SER A 9 18.20 15.56 5.86
N THR A 10 18.09 14.33 6.28
CA THR A 10 17.07 13.40 5.79
C THR A 10 15.76 14.17 5.77
N SER A 11 15.12 14.27 4.61
CA SER A 11 13.78 14.82 4.52
C SER A 11 12.94 14.07 5.55
N SER A 12 12.50 14.79 6.59
CA SER A 12 11.72 14.17 7.67
C SER A 12 10.37 13.77 7.07
N PHE A 13 10.28 12.48 6.72
CA PHE A 13 8.99 11.91 6.35
C PHE A 13 8.06 12.03 7.56
N ILE A 14 7.04 12.85 7.45
CA ILE A 14 6.00 12.98 8.47
C ILE A 14 4.97 11.89 8.19
N PRO A 15 4.84 10.89 9.06
CA PRO A 15 3.85 9.83 8.87
C PRO A 15 2.43 10.35 9.14
N VAL A 16 1.43 9.74 8.52
CA VAL A 16 0.02 9.98 8.88
C VAL A 16 -0.17 9.63 10.36
N PRO A 17 -0.75 10.51 11.19
CA PRO A 17 -0.93 10.24 12.61
C PRO A 17 -1.87 9.06 12.85
N PRO A 18 -1.74 8.37 14.00
CA PRO A 18 -2.69 7.31 14.38
C PRO A 18 -4.10 7.88 14.53
N GLY A 19 -5.09 7.09 14.11
CA GLY A 19 -6.49 7.51 14.21
C GLY A 19 -7.33 7.04 13.05
N MET A 20 -8.54 7.55 12.98
CA MET A 20 -9.47 7.31 11.87
C MET A 20 -9.40 8.46 10.88
N HIS A 21 -9.18 8.13 9.62
CA HIS A 21 -9.02 9.12 8.56
C HIS A 21 -9.96 8.84 7.38
N LEU A 22 -10.55 9.89 6.85
CA LEU A 22 -11.24 9.83 5.55
C LEU A 22 -10.18 9.70 4.46
N ALA A 23 -10.33 8.70 3.60
CA ALA A 23 -9.36 8.44 2.54
C ALA A 23 -10.04 7.95 1.26
N ARG A 24 -9.43 8.22 0.11
CA ARG A 24 -9.90 7.75 -1.19
C ARG A 24 -8.89 6.81 -1.80
N CYS A 25 -9.32 5.64 -2.25
CA CYS A 25 -8.50 4.75 -3.04
C CYS A 25 -8.21 5.38 -4.39
N TYR A 26 -6.98 5.78 -4.64
CA TYR A 26 -6.60 6.44 -5.90
C TYR A 26 -5.73 5.58 -6.81
N ARG A 27 -5.06 4.55 -6.24
CA ARG A 27 -4.16 3.72 -7.03
C ARG A 27 -4.18 2.27 -6.57
N ILE A 28 -4.12 1.36 -7.53
CA ILE A 28 -3.98 -0.08 -7.32
C ILE A 28 -2.78 -0.53 -8.14
N ILE A 29 -1.86 -1.27 -7.52
CA ILE A 29 -0.60 -1.66 -8.14
C ILE A 29 -0.43 -3.17 -8.01
N GLU A 30 -0.35 -3.86 -9.13
CA GLU A 30 0.08 -5.25 -9.16
C GLU A 30 1.57 -5.34 -8.85
N LEU A 31 1.92 -6.12 -7.84
CA LEU A 31 3.31 -6.34 -7.44
C LEU A 31 3.90 -7.62 -8.05
N GLY A 32 3.07 -8.40 -8.76
CA GLY A 32 3.41 -9.72 -9.24
C GLY A 32 3.56 -10.75 -8.11
N THR A 33 4.10 -11.90 -8.44
CA THR A 33 4.34 -12.98 -7.50
C THR A 33 5.59 -12.71 -6.68
N GLN A 34 5.43 -12.62 -5.37
CA GLN A 34 6.48 -12.33 -4.40
C GLN A 34 6.81 -13.56 -3.56
N LYS A 35 8.09 -13.75 -3.25
CA LYS A 35 8.54 -14.73 -2.28
C LYS A 35 8.14 -14.24 -0.88
N SER A 36 7.42 -15.08 -0.15
CA SER A 36 7.07 -14.89 1.25
C SER A 36 7.63 -16.07 2.04
N GLU A 37 8.32 -15.80 3.14
CA GLU A 37 8.90 -16.82 4.00
C GLU A 37 8.33 -16.67 5.41
N TYR A 38 7.72 -17.74 5.90
CA TYR A 38 7.20 -17.79 7.26
C TYR A 38 7.58 -19.12 7.92
N MET A 39 8.23 -19.06 9.07
CA MET A 39 8.73 -20.23 9.83
C MET A 39 9.49 -21.25 8.95
N GLY A 40 10.36 -20.75 8.04
CA GLY A 40 11.13 -21.59 7.13
C GLY A 40 10.35 -22.13 5.92
N ASN A 41 9.04 -21.86 5.84
CA ASN A 41 8.25 -22.22 4.68
C ASN A 41 8.25 -21.07 3.67
N VAL A 42 8.75 -21.36 2.48
CA VAL A 42 8.76 -20.40 1.36
C VAL A 42 7.50 -20.61 0.52
N LYS A 43 6.74 -19.54 0.33
CA LYS A 43 5.58 -19.50 -0.58
C LYS A 43 5.78 -18.42 -1.63
N HIS A 44 5.27 -18.64 -2.82
CA HIS A 44 5.19 -17.64 -3.88
C HIS A 44 3.74 -17.21 -4.01
N VAL A 45 3.48 -15.95 -3.74
CA VAL A 45 2.11 -15.41 -3.65
C VAL A 45 1.99 -14.15 -4.49
N LYS A 46 0.98 -14.11 -5.36
CA LYS A 46 0.65 -12.91 -6.12
C LYS A 46 0.20 -11.81 -5.14
N LYS A 47 0.83 -10.65 -5.22
CA LYS A 47 0.58 -9.51 -4.30
C LYS A 47 0.06 -8.29 -5.06
N VAL A 48 -0.75 -7.51 -4.36
CA VAL A 48 -1.28 -6.24 -4.84
C VAL A 48 -1.13 -5.19 -3.75
N MET A 49 -0.86 -3.95 -4.13
CA MET A 49 -0.84 -2.78 -3.25
C MET A 49 -2.04 -1.90 -3.55
N ILE A 50 -2.77 -1.50 -2.51
CA ILE A 50 -3.85 -0.51 -2.60
C ILE A 50 -3.38 0.76 -1.92
N GLN A 51 -3.44 1.89 -2.64
CA GLN A 51 -3.00 3.19 -2.15
C GLN A 51 -4.17 4.13 -1.95
N PHE A 52 -4.12 4.86 -0.85
CA PHE A 52 -5.12 5.82 -0.43
C PHE A 52 -4.49 7.21 -0.29
N GLU A 53 -5.20 8.23 -0.75
CA GLU A 53 -4.94 9.62 -0.39
C GLU A 53 -5.79 9.98 0.83
N VAL A 54 -5.20 10.66 1.80
CA VAL A 54 -5.84 10.97 3.08
C VAL A 54 -6.39 12.39 3.07
N HIS A 55 -7.69 12.52 3.31
CA HIS A 55 -8.39 13.80 3.39
C HIS A 55 -8.95 13.98 4.79
N SER A 56 -8.05 14.26 5.74
CA SER A 56 -8.36 14.46 7.15
C SER A 56 -7.54 15.62 7.70
N GLU A 57 -7.88 16.04 8.88
CA GLU A 57 -7.21 17.09 9.62
C GLU A 57 -6.45 16.50 10.82
N ASP A 58 -5.44 17.21 11.29
CA ASP A 58 -4.76 16.91 12.54
C ASP A 58 -5.60 17.38 13.75
N SER A 59 -5.05 17.25 14.96
CA SER A 59 -5.72 17.68 16.20
C SER A 59 -5.93 19.20 16.30
N GLU A 60 -5.25 19.98 15.46
CA GLU A 60 -5.33 21.45 15.40
C GLU A 60 -6.25 21.94 14.27
N GLY A 61 -6.80 21.01 13.46
CA GLY A 61 -7.67 21.32 12.32
C GLY A 61 -6.90 21.63 11.03
N ASN A 62 -5.60 21.34 10.96
CA ASN A 62 -4.85 21.52 9.73
C ASN A 62 -4.97 20.28 8.83
N PRO A 63 -5.13 20.46 7.52
CA PRO A 63 -5.16 19.33 6.59
C PRO A 63 -3.89 18.47 6.65
N LEU A 64 -4.04 17.16 6.62
CA LEU A 64 -2.92 16.21 6.56
C LEU A 64 -2.31 16.22 5.15
N THR A 65 -1.35 17.12 4.96
CA THR A 65 -0.66 17.33 3.69
C THR A 65 0.85 17.15 3.83
N THR A 66 1.48 16.85 2.73
CA THR A 66 2.94 16.89 2.57
C THR A 66 3.44 18.34 2.52
N ALA A 67 4.74 18.56 2.60
CA ALA A 67 5.33 19.91 2.57
C ALA A 67 5.01 20.69 1.27
N ASP A 68 4.69 20.00 0.17
CA ASP A 68 4.27 20.58 -1.10
C ASP A 68 2.72 20.71 -1.22
N GLY A 69 1.99 20.56 -0.12
CA GLY A 69 0.55 20.79 -0.04
C GLY A 69 -0.34 19.70 -0.62
N LYS A 70 0.23 18.54 -0.97
CA LYS A 70 -0.54 17.39 -1.46
C LYS A 70 -1.08 16.56 -0.31
N PRO A 71 -2.24 15.90 -0.45
CA PRO A 71 -2.72 14.97 0.56
C PRO A 71 -1.66 13.92 0.89
N MET A 72 -1.49 13.60 2.18
CA MET A 72 -0.68 12.46 2.57
C MET A 72 -1.24 11.18 2.00
N THR A 73 -0.39 10.18 1.79
CA THR A 73 -0.80 8.90 1.22
C THR A 73 -0.46 7.74 2.14
N MET A 74 -1.30 6.72 2.12
CA MET A 74 -1.12 5.46 2.82
C MET A 74 -1.27 4.30 1.85
N SER A 75 -0.57 3.21 2.10
CA SER A 75 -0.72 1.99 1.29
C SER A 75 -0.84 0.75 2.15
N LYS A 76 -1.54 -0.26 1.63
CA LYS A 76 -1.62 -1.59 2.23
C LYS A 76 -1.39 -2.65 1.16
N ASN A 77 -0.53 -3.62 1.50
CA ASN A 77 -0.22 -4.75 0.63
C ASN A 77 -1.12 -5.93 0.97
N TYR A 78 -1.52 -6.68 -0.04
CA TYR A 78 -2.35 -7.86 0.12
C TYR A 78 -1.85 -9.00 -0.75
N SER A 79 -2.09 -10.22 -0.28
CA SER A 79 -2.11 -11.38 -1.16
C SER A 79 -3.36 -11.32 -2.05
N ALA A 80 -3.17 -11.44 -3.36
CA ALA A 80 -4.23 -11.23 -4.36
C ALA A 80 -5.18 -12.43 -4.48
N PHE A 81 -5.83 -12.82 -3.39
CA PHE A 81 -6.85 -13.88 -3.37
C PHE A 81 -7.98 -13.56 -2.39
N LEU A 82 -9.15 -14.17 -2.60
CA LEU A 82 -10.38 -13.91 -1.86
C LEU A 82 -10.85 -15.10 -1.01
N VAL A 83 -9.92 -15.95 -0.54
CA VAL A 83 -10.27 -17.02 0.41
C VAL A 83 -10.77 -16.42 1.73
N GLU A 84 -11.57 -17.15 2.47
CA GLU A 84 -12.30 -16.65 3.64
C GLU A 84 -11.42 -15.97 4.69
N LYS A 85 -10.22 -16.49 4.90
CA LYS A 85 -9.26 -15.95 5.88
C LYS A 85 -8.38 -14.82 5.34
N ALA A 86 -8.43 -14.53 4.04
CA ALA A 86 -7.56 -13.53 3.44
C ALA A 86 -7.86 -12.11 3.94
N ALA A 87 -6.82 -11.36 4.28
CA ALA A 87 -6.94 -9.98 4.72
C ALA A 87 -7.63 -9.11 3.67
N LEU A 88 -7.29 -9.28 2.38
CA LEU A 88 -7.95 -8.56 1.27
C LEU A 88 -9.47 -8.75 1.30
N ARG A 89 -9.94 -10.00 1.46
CA ARG A 89 -11.38 -10.26 1.51
C ARG A 89 -12.03 -9.60 2.72
N LYS A 90 -11.45 -9.75 3.89
CA LYS A 90 -11.98 -9.16 5.14
C LYS A 90 -12.09 -7.64 5.03
N ASP A 91 -11.04 -6.97 4.56
CA ASP A 91 -11.04 -5.52 4.41
C ASP A 91 -12.03 -5.05 3.34
N LEU A 92 -12.13 -5.76 2.21
CA LEU A 92 -13.11 -5.42 1.17
C LEU A 92 -14.56 -5.64 1.62
N GLU A 93 -14.86 -6.71 2.35
CA GLU A 93 -16.19 -6.96 2.91
C GLU A 93 -16.55 -5.89 3.97
N ALA A 94 -15.60 -5.55 4.86
CA ALA A 94 -15.78 -4.50 5.84
C ALA A 94 -16.00 -3.15 5.16
N TRP A 95 -15.15 -2.75 4.21
CA TRP A 95 -15.28 -1.48 3.49
C TRP A 95 -16.59 -1.34 2.71
N ARG A 96 -17.03 -2.41 2.08
CA ARG A 96 -18.28 -2.46 1.30
C ARG A 96 -19.52 -2.56 2.21
N GLY A 97 -19.34 -2.96 3.47
CA GLY A 97 -20.43 -3.22 4.42
C GLY A 97 -21.28 -4.44 4.07
N ARG A 98 -20.76 -5.34 3.22
CA ARG A 98 -21.46 -6.57 2.82
C ARG A 98 -20.48 -7.68 2.40
N PRO A 99 -20.86 -8.95 2.59
CA PRO A 99 -20.06 -10.08 2.11
C PRO A 99 -20.01 -10.14 0.58
N PHE A 100 -19.05 -10.90 0.07
CA PHE A 100 -18.99 -11.28 -1.34
C PHE A 100 -20.10 -12.26 -1.71
N THR A 101 -20.73 -12.03 -2.83
CA THR A 101 -21.62 -13.02 -3.47
C THR A 101 -20.80 -14.14 -4.09
N GLU A 102 -21.43 -15.28 -4.40
CA GLU A 102 -20.73 -16.40 -5.05
C GLU A 102 -20.14 -16.01 -6.42
N SER A 103 -20.84 -15.15 -7.16
CA SER A 103 -20.32 -14.62 -8.43
C SER A 103 -19.07 -13.77 -8.23
N GLU A 104 -19.07 -12.89 -7.24
CA GLU A 104 -17.92 -12.04 -6.92
C GLU A 104 -16.70 -12.82 -6.39
N LYS A 105 -16.93 -13.93 -5.68
CA LYS A 105 -15.84 -14.82 -5.24
C LYS A 105 -15.11 -15.49 -6.41
N ASN A 106 -15.80 -15.71 -7.50
CA ASN A 106 -15.24 -16.30 -8.72
C ASN A 106 -14.48 -15.31 -9.59
N GLY A 107 -14.65 -14.00 -9.35
CA GLY A 107 -13.93 -12.95 -10.06
C GLY A 107 -14.38 -11.56 -9.61
N PHE A 108 -13.63 -10.95 -8.72
CA PHE A 108 -13.85 -9.56 -8.31
C PHE A 108 -12.76 -8.67 -8.91
N GLU A 109 -13.16 -7.75 -9.73
CA GLU A 109 -12.25 -6.79 -10.33
C GLU A 109 -11.93 -5.67 -9.34
N LEU A 110 -10.66 -5.53 -8.95
CA LEU A 110 -10.21 -4.51 -8.02
C LEU A 110 -10.47 -3.08 -8.52
N LYS A 111 -10.59 -2.87 -9.83
CA LYS A 111 -10.98 -1.55 -10.38
C LYS A 111 -12.28 -1.01 -9.78
N ASN A 112 -13.17 -1.88 -9.28
CA ASN A 112 -14.45 -1.47 -8.69
C ASN A 112 -14.29 -0.69 -7.37
N ILE A 113 -13.13 -0.76 -6.72
CA ILE A 113 -12.80 0.02 -5.52
C ILE A 113 -12.00 1.28 -5.84
N LEU A 114 -11.52 1.44 -7.06
CA LEU A 114 -10.80 2.65 -7.47
C LEU A 114 -11.72 3.87 -7.42
N GLY A 115 -11.27 4.94 -6.82
CA GLY A 115 -12.05 6.15 -6.59
C GLY A 115 -13.02 6.09 -5.40
N GLN A 116 -13.18 4.91 -4.76
CA GLN A 116 -14.09 4.78 -3.63
C GLN A 116 -13.48 5.36 -2.35
N TRP A 117 -14.35 5.99 -1.56
CA TRP A 117 -14.00 6.56 -0.26
C TRP A 117 -14.15 5.54 0.87
N ALA A 118 -13.28 5.65 1.85
CA ALA A 118 -13.22 4.79 3.03
C ALA A 118 -12.88 5.59 4.29
N MET A 119 -13.21 5.03 5.45
CA MET A 119 -12.59 5.40 6.71
C MET A 119 -11.50 4.39 7.01
N ILE A 120 -10.24 4.82 6.93
CA ILE A 120 -9.10 3.99 7.29
C ILE A 120 -8.72 4.23 8.76
N THR A 121 -8.44 3.14 9.49
CA THR A 121 -7.86 3.24 10.83
C THR A 121 -6.35 3.07 10.71
N VAL A 122 -5.61 4.08 11.12
CA VAL A 122 -4.16 4.11 11.10
C VAL A 122 -3.64 3.82 12.50
N GLY A 123 -2.72 2.86 12.60
CA GLY A 123 -1.99 2.55 13.83
C GLY A 123 -0.50 2.70 13.64
N GLN A 124 0.21 2.74 14.77
CA GLN A 124 1.67 2.76 14.80
C GLN A 124 2.19 1.51 15.48
N SER A 125 3.31 1.02 14.99
CA SER A 125 4.09 -0.05 15.61
C SER A 125 5.56 0.34 15.65
N GLU A 126 6.26 -0.06 16.69
CA GLU A 126 7.71 0.10 16.79
C GLU A 126 8.40 -1.22 16.48
N ASN A 127 9.38 -1.16 15.59
CA ASN A 127 10.26 -2.29 15.33
C ASN A 127 11.70 -1.79 15.16
N ASN A 128 12.64 -2.36 15.93
CA ASN A 128 14.06 -1.99 15.91
C ASN A 128 14.32 -0.48 16.06
N GLY A 129 13.56 0.20 16.95
CA GLY A 129 13.68 1.64 17.21
C GLY A 129 13.16 2.54 16.07
N LYS A 130 12.46 1.97 15.10
CA LYS A 130 11.77 2.70 14.02
C LYS A 130 10.26 2.59 14.21
N THR A 131 9.57 3.72 14.07
CA THR A 131 8.11 3.75 14.08
C THR A 131 7.57 3.54 12.67
N TYR A 132 6.68 2.58 12.54
CA TYR A 132 5.95 2.28 11.30
C TYR A 132 4.49 2.62 11.47
N THR A 133 3.90 3.16 10.41
CA THR A 133 2.49 3.53 10.37
C THR A 133 1.77 2.63 9.39
N ASN A 134 0.72 1.95 9.84
CA ASN A 134 0.01 0.93 9.07
C ASN A 134 -1.49 1.18 9.05
N ILE A 135 -2.16 0.77 7.96
CA ILE A 135 -3.62 0.70 7.90
C ILE A 135 -4.07 -0.58 8.60
N LEU A 136 -4.72 -0.44 9.75
CA LEU A 136 -5.24 -1.57 10.53
C LEU A 136 -6.56 -2.08 9.95
N ASN A 137 -7.51 -1.16 9.68
CA ASN A 137 -8.84 -1.48 9.19
C ASN A 137 -9.26 -0.50 8.10
N ILE A 138 -10.16 -0.97 7.23
CA ILE A 138 -10.81 -0.16 6.20
C ILE A 138 -12.32 -0.33 6.38
N ASN A 139 -13.04 0.76 6.61
CA ASN A 139 -14.47 0.75 6.92
C ASN A 139 -15.24 1.65 5.94
N PRO A 140 -16.56 1.48 5.81
CA PRO A 140 -17.38 2.38 5.01
C PRO A 140 -17.41 3.78 5.61
N VAL A 141 -17.50 4.79 4.76
CA VAL A 141 -17.71 6.17 5.22
C VAL A 141 -19.07 6.28 5.90
N PRO A 142 -19.14 6.83 7.12
CA PRO A 142 -20.42 7.08 7.82
C PRO A 142 -21.40 7.92 7.01
N ALA A 143 -22.69 7.64 7.17
CA ALA A 143 -23.73 8.29 6.39
C ALA A 143 -23.82 9.81 6.60
N ASN A 144 -23.49 10.29 7.80
CA ASN A 144 -23.44 11.73 8.11
C ASN A 144 -22.31 12.43 7.32
N ILE A 145 -21.14 11.83 7.19
CA ILE A 145 -20.02 12.35 6.39
C ILE A 145 -20.40 12.36 4.90
N LYS A 146 -20.98 11.27 4.39
CA LYS A 146 -21.48 11.23 3.01
C LYS A 146 -22.52 12.33 2.72
N LYS A 147 -23.43 12.60 3.67
CA LYS A 147 -24.44 13.65 3.54
C LYS A 147 -23.86 15.06 3.60
N ALA A 148 -22.80 15.26 4.37
CA ALA A 148 -22.10 16.55 4.44
C ALA A 148 -21.34 16.88 3.13
N GLY A 149 -21.09 15.88 2.30
CA GLY A 149 -20.32 15.97 1.07
C GLY A 149 -18.91 15.44 1.25
N LEU A 150 -18.47 14.65 0.29
CA LEU A 150 -17.09 14.17 0.23
C LEU A 150 -16.25 15.19 -0.53
N PRO A 151 -14.99 15.42 -0.16
CA PRO A 151 -14.11 16.32 -0.90
C PRO A 151 -13.83 15.79 -2.31
N ASP A 152 -13.35 16.67 -3.19
CA ASP A 152 -12.82 16.23 -4.47
C ASP A 152 -11.53 15.44 -4.24
N GLY A 153 -11.34 14.40 -5.06
CA GLY A 153 -10.09 13.66 -5.02
C GLY A 153 -8.97 14.43 -5.68
N TYR A 154 -7.78 14.33 -5.11
CA TYR A 154 -6.61 15.04 -5.60
C TYR A 154 -5.85 14.27 -6.68
N ASN A 155 -5.52 13.00 -6.41
CA ASN A 155 -4.71 12.20 -7.32
C ASN A 155 -5.55 11.60 -8.45
N GLU A 156 -4.94 11.44 -9.63
CA GLU A 156 -5.55 10.66 -10.71
C GLU A 156 -5.76 9.21 -10.30
N LEU A 157 -6.86 8.64 -10.79
CA LEU A 157 -7.17 7.24 -10.59
C LEU A 157 -6.34 6.38 -11.54
N LYS A 158 -5.46 5.55 -11.01
CA LYS A 158 -4.55 4.71 -11.80
C LYS A 158 -4.56 3.25 -11.33
N ILE A 159 -4.49 2.34 -12.29
CA ILE A 159 -4.19 0.93 -12.04
C ILE A 159 -2.89 0.62 -12.77
N PHE A 160 -2.00 -0.07 -12.10
CA PHE A 160 -0.80 -0.61 -12.70
C PHE A 160 -0.91 -2.13 -12.74
N GLU A 161 -0.92 -2.67 -13.94
CA GLU A 161 -0.91 -4.10 -14.24
C GLU A 161 0.39 -4.43 -14.97
N ILE A 162 1.03 -5.54 -14.61
CA ILE A 162 2.35 -5.89 -15.17
C ILE A 162 2.24 -6.28 -16.64
N ASP A 163 1.15 -6.94 -17.02
CA ASP A 163 0.94 -7.43 -18.39
C ASP A 163 0.73 -6.28 -19.41
N GLU A 164 0.21 -5.13 -18.94
CA GLU A 164 -0.04 -3.93 -19.74
C GLU A 164 0.60 -2.71 -19.07
N ALA A 165 1.88 -2.81 -18.73
CA ALA A 165 2.57 -1.85 -17.89
C ALA A 165 2.61 -0.44 -18.50
N ASP A 166 1.95 0.52 -17.83
CA ASP A 166 2.15 1.95 -18.05
C ASP A 166 3.54 2.33 -17.52
N MET A 167 4.51 2.45 -18.43
CA MET A 167 5.91 2.73 -18.09
C MET A 167 6.11 4.11 -17.49
N GLU A 168 5.29 5.10 -17.84
CA GLU A 168 5.35 6.44 -17.23
C GLU A 168 4.92 6.35 -15.75
N LEU A 169 3.83 5.64 -15.49
CA LEU A 169 3.38 5.37 -14.15
C LEU A 169 4.43 4.57 -13.36
N PHE A 170 5.03 3.53 -13.97
CA PHE A 170 6.07 2.72 -13.35
C PHE A 170 7.28 3.55 -12.94
N GLU A 171 7.78 4.44 -13.80
CA GLU A 171 8.91 5.31 -13.48
C GLU A 171 8.60 6.34 -12.38
N SER A 172 7.32 6.65 -12.15
CA SER A 172 6.89 7.51 -11.04
C SER A 172 6.96 6.83 -9.66
N PHE A 173 7.15 5.50 -9.61
CA PHE A 173 7.24 4.77 -8.36
C PHE A 173 8.59 4.98 -7.67
N SER A 174 8.61 4.80 -6.33
CA SER A 174 9.86 4.76 -5.58
C SER A 174 10.72 3.58 -6.02
N ASP A 175 12.05 3.70 -5.88
CA ASP A 175 12.98 2.65 -6.30
C ASP A 175 12.68 1.31 -5.64
N GLY A 176 12.39 1.30 -4.32
CA GLY A 176 12.03 0.07 -3.61
C GLY A 176 10.75 -0.59 -4.13
N LEU A 177 9.77 0.18 -4.62
CA LEU A 177 8.57 -0.37 -5.23
C LEU A 177 8.85 -0.90 -6.63
N LYS A 178 9.63 -0.19 -7.44
CA LYS A 178 10.09 -0.66 -8.76
C LYS A 178 10.87 -1.96 -8.64
N ASP A 179 11.80 -2.04 -7.69
CA ASP A 179 12.59 -3.25 -7.46
C ASP A 179 11.72 -4.44 -7.03
N LYS A 180 10.75 -4.19 -6.16
CA LYS A 180 9.79 -5.23 -5.75
C LYS A 180 9.01 -5.78 -6.95
N ILE A 181 8.55 -4.93 -7.86
CA ILE A 181 7.86 -5.35 -9.09
C ILE A 181 8.81 -6.09 -10.02
N ARG A 182 10.02 -5.58 -10.23
CA ARG A 182 11.05 -6.18 -11.10
C ARG A 182 11.48 -7.58 -10.66
N LEU A 183 11.41 -7.88 -9.36
CA LEU A 183 11.73 -9.21 -8.81
C LEU A 183 10.63 -10.25 -9.07
N SER A 184 9.48 -9.87 -9.61
CA SER A 184 8.39 -10.80 -9.90
C SER A 184 8.67 -11.59 -11.18
N PRO A 185 8.32 -12.90 -11.21
CA PRO A 185 8.43 -13.72 -12.42
C PRO A 185 7.63 -13.19 -13.61
N GLU A 186 6.50 -12.52 -13.33
CA GLU A 186 5.65 -11.90 -14.36
C GLU A 186 6.40 -10.77 -15.07
N TRP A 187 7.04 -9.89 -14.31
CA TRP A 187 7.87 -8.82 -14.87
C TRP A 187 9.06 -9.37 -15.66
N GLU A 188 9.78 -10.34 -15.08
CA GLU A 188 10.93 -10.97 -15.74
C GLU A 188 10.56 -11.61 -17.09
N LYS A 189 9.39 -12.22 -17.16
CA LYS A 189 8.88 -12.86 -18.38
C LYS A 189 8.62 -11.85 -19.51
N ILE A 190 8.15 -10.64 -19.18
CA ILE A 190 7.75 -9.62 -20.15
C ILE A 190 8.92 -8.71 -20.53
N HIS A 191 9.69 -8.28 -19.53
CA HIS A 191 10.73 -7.27 -19.68
C HIS A 191 12.16 -7.83 -19.61
N GLY A 192 12.31 -9.15 -19.41
CA GLY A 192 13.60 -9.80 -19.19
C GLY A 192 14.15 -9.61 -17.78
N LYS A 193 15.20 -10.38 -17.46
CA LYS A 193 15.89 -10.22 -16.15
C LYS A 193 16.45 -8.83 -16.01
N ALA A 194 16.14 -8.16 -14.91
CA ALA A 194 16.85 -6.95 -14.55
C ALA A 194 18.33 -7.29 -14.39
N SER A 195 19.17 -6.77 -15.28
CA SER A 195 20.62 -6.84 -15.11
C SER A 195 20.99 -5.88 -13.98
N TYR A 196 21.04 -6.37 -12.76
CA TYR A 196 21.66 -5.64 -11.68
C TYR A 196 23.16 -5.62 -11.93
N ASP A 197 23.69 -4.46 -12.29
CA ASP A 197 25.12 -4.21 -12.22
C ASP A 197 25.47 -4.23 -10.72
N ASN A 198 26.12 -5.33 -10.32
CA ASN A 198 26.31 -5.71 -8.93
C ASN A 198 27.32 -4.81 -8.23
N GLY A 199 26.83 -3.73 -7.62
CA GLY A 199 27.56 -2.97 -6.60
C GLY A 199 27.04 -3.19 -5.16
N PHE A 200 26.05 -4.08 -4.94
CA PHE A 200 25.51 -4.34 -3.61
C PHE A 200 25.83 -5.77 -3.15
N THR A 201 26.75 -5.87 -2.21
CA THR A 201 26.85 -7.01 -1.28
C THR A 201 25.49 -7.28 -0.65
N GLU A 202 25.13 -8.55 -0.65
CA GLU A 202 23.95 -9.13 0.00
C GLU A 202 23.89 -8.69 1.47
N VAL A 203 23.27 -7.56 1.72
CA VAL A 203 22.83 -7.23 3.08
C VAL A 203 21.55 -7.99 3.26
N ALA A 204 21.63 -9.04 4.08
CA ALA A 204 20.47 -9.77 4.55
C ALA A 204 19.46 -8.76 5.14
N VAL A 205 18.46 -8.39 4.36
CA VAL A 205 17.31 -7.62 4.85
C VAL A 205 16.42 -8.63 5.60
N GLY A 206 16.85 -8.97 6.79
CA GLY A 206 16.01 -9.58 7.81
C GLY A 206 15.05 -8.52 8.33
N GLY A 207 13.97 -8.32 7.63
CA GLY A 207 12.85 -7.48 8.01
C GLY A 207 11.59 -8.12 7.47
N ALA A 208 11.05 -9.12 8.18
CA ALA A 208 9.69 -9.53 7.98
C ALA A 208 8.81 -8.29 8.22
N SER A 209 8.19 -7.79 7.15
CA SER A 209 7.16 -6.77 7.27
C SER A 209 6.04 -7.37 8.12
N PHE A 210 5.52 -6.59 9.08
CA PHE A 210 4.41 -6.99 9.94
C PHE A 210 3.16 -7.39 9.13
N ASP A 211 3.04 -6.92 7.90
CA ASP A 211 2.01 -7.30 6.94
C ASP A 211 2.06 -8.79 6.51
N ASP A 212 3.22 -9.43 6.61
CA ASP A 212 3.36 -10.84 6.28
C ASP A 212 2.95 -11.78 7.45
N MET A 213 2.82 -11.23 8.66
CA MET A 213 2.51 -12.04 9.85
C MET A 213 1.02 -12.23 10.13
N GLU A 214 0.15 -11.37 9.58
CA GLU A 214 -1.28 -11.39 9.95
C GLU A 214 -2.16 -12.30 9.08
N SER A 215 -1.67 -12.75 7.92
CA SER A 215 -2.47 -13.56 7.00
C SER A 215 -2.40 -15.07 7.22
N ASP A 216 -1.51 -15.57 8.08
CA ASP A 216 -1.22 -17.00 8.19
C ASP A 216 -1.30 -17.58 9.63
N LEU A 217 -1.98 -16.92 10.58
CA LEU A 217 -2.24 -17.52 11.88
C LEU A 217 -3.30 -18.61 11.76
N PRO A 218 -2.96 -19.89 12.00
CA PRO A 218 -3.95 -20.95 12.12
C PRO A 218 -4.61 -20.83 13.51
N PHE A 219 -5.91 -20.64 13.55
CA PHE A 219 -6.75 -21.05 14.68
C PHE A 219 -7.52 -22.28 14.31
#